data_854e41dbd6f1754c07f2d696599c590e
#
_entry.id   854e41dbd6f1754c07f2d696599c590e
#
_cell.length_a   1.000
_cell.length_b   1.000
_cell.length_c   1.000
_cell.angle_alpha   90.00
_cell.angle_beta   90.00
_cell.angle_gamma   90.00
#
_symmetry.space_group_name_H-M   'P 1'
#
loop_
_entity.id
_entity.type
_entity.pdbx_description
1 polymer ?
#
loop_
_entity_poly.entity_id
_entity_poly.type
_entity_poly.pdbx_seq_one_letter_code
_entity_poly.pdbx_strand_id
1 'polypeptide(L)'
;ISSCIGQVKEKSVTDKIENEVNPQPPILNQKTIFPQIHTNLNGMVREFVRKMYQDKKGNYWFGTNGNGIIRFDGKTLEKMSIQGDRPFKVVRGIVEDKAGHLWFGTDMGLITFDGEKFTTYSKKDGLQNDEIWGLTIDKSGLIWVGSVSGVSHFNGKNFTPFFLPETKVQNSKPMLSDQLVFKFLEDRNVTMWFVTDRN
;
A
#
# COMPACT_ATOMS: atom_id res chain seq x y z
N ILE A 1 17.99 -0.96 -1.23
CA ILE A 1 17.61 -0.80 -2.65
C ILE A 1 17.06 -2.14 -3.08
N SER A 2 15.75 -2.31 -3.01
CA SER A 2 15.09 -3.53 -3.48
C SER A 2 14.34 -3.17 -4.76
N SER A 3 14.86 -3.61 -5.92
CA SER A 3 14.16 -3.49 -7.19
C SER A 3 13.24 -4.71 -7.35
N CYS A 4 11.94 -4.47 -7.51
CA CYS A 4 11.00 -5.48 -7.94
C CYS A 4 11.19 -5.72 -9.45
N ILE A 5 11.74 -6.88 -9.81
CA ILE A 5 11.76 -7.37 -11.18
C ILE A 5 10.56 -8.30 -11.34
N GLY A 6 9.60 -7.91 -12.19
CA GLY A 6 8.51 -8.78 -12.60
C GLY A 6 9.04 -9.93 -13.46
N GLN A 7 8.83 -11.18 -13.08
CA GLN A 7 9.16 -12.33 -13.91
C GLN A 7 8.14 -12.50 -15.04
N VAL A 8 8.61 -12.30 -16.26
CA VAL A 8 7.90 -12.78 -17.47
C VAL A 8 8.36 -14.21 -17.74
N LYS A 9 7.44 -15.15 -17.79
CA LYS A 9 7.73 -16.53 -18.22
C LYS A 9 8.05 -16.51 -19.71
N GLU A 10 9.29 -16.76 -20.06
CA GLU A 10 9.68 -17.11 -21.43
C GLU A 10 9.23 -18.51 -21.78
N LYS A 11 8.45 -18.63 -22.87
CA LYS A 11 8.29 -19.89 -23.61
C LYS A 11 9.37 -19.93 -24.67
N SER A 12 10.25 -20.92 -24.58
CA SER A 12 11.19 -21.24 -25.66
C SER A 12 10.42 -21.74 -26.89
N VAL A 13 10.59 -21.07 -28.00
CA VAL A 13 10.26 -21.63 -29.33
C VAL A 13 11.50 -21.48 -30.18
N THR A 14 12.16 -22.62 -30.40
CA THR A 14 13.03 -22.83 -31.55
C THR A 14 12.15 -23.20 -32.70
N ASP A 15 12.12 -22.50 -33.82
CA ASP A 15 12.40 -23.00 -35.16
C ASP A 15 11.92 -22.03 -36.26
N LYS A 16 12.82 -21.95 -37.26
CA LYS A 16 12.64 -21.56 -38.66
C LYS A 16 12.48 -20.08 -39.01
N ILE A 17 13.61 -19.58 -39.47
CA ILE A 17 13.72 -18.37 -40.29
C ILE A 17 13.22 -18.73 -41.67
N GLU A 18 12.06 -18.22 -42.06
CA GLU A 18 11.68 -18.03 -43.45
C GLU A 18 11.40 -16.54 -43.67
N ASN A 19 12.03 -16.01 -44.73
CA ASN A 19 11.95 -14.61 -45.14
C ASN A 19 10.50 -14.29 -45.56
N GLU A 20 9.76 -13.63 -44.67
CA GLU A 20 8.54 -12.93 -45.05
C GLU A 20 8.64 -11.45 -44.65
N VAL A 21 8.28 -10.63 -45.64
CA VAL A 21 8.14 -9.18 -45.59
C VAL A 21 7.39 -8.81 -44.32
N ASN A 22 8.08 -8.04 -43.46
CA ASN A 22 7.58 -7.52 -42.20
C ASN A 22 6.36 -6.61 -42.41
N PRO A 23 5.11 -7.07 -42.18
CA PRO A 23 4.01 -6.13 -42.05
C PRO A 23 4.21 -5.40 -40.73
N GLN A 24 4.41 -4.10 -40.82
CA GLN A 24 4.37 -3.25 -39.63
C GLN A 24 3.15 -3.65 -38.79
N PRO A 25 3.30 -3.87 -37.47
CA PRO A 25 2.16 -4.16 -36.64
C PRO A 25 1.14 -3.03 -36.81
N PRO A 26 -0.16 -3.36 -36.86
CA PRO A 26 -1.19 -2.34 -36.99
C PRO A 26 -0.96 -1.33 -35.87
N ILE A 27 -0.86 -0.06 -36.27
CA ILE A 27 -0.84 1.04 -35.33
C ILE A 27 -2.16 0.92 -34.57
N LEU A 28 -2.11 0.29 -33.42
CA LEU A 28 -3.22 0.26 -32.48
C LEU A 28 -3.42 1.72 -32.02
N ASN A 29 -4.30 2.41 -32.75
CA ASN A 29 -4.85 3.69 -32.36
C ASN A 29 -5.84 3.52 -31.17
N GLN A 30 -5.57 2.54 -30.31
CA GLN A 30 -6.11 2.52 -28.99
C GLN A 30 -5.21 3.45 -28.16
N LYS A 31 -5.75 4.62 -27.84
CA LYS A 31 -5.26 5.43 -26.75
C LYS A 31 -5.24 4.54 -25.53
N THR A 32 -4.13 3.85 -25.31
CA THR A 32 -3.87 3.16 -24.05
C THR A 32 -3.75 4.27 -23.03
N ILE A 33 -4.84 4.56 -22.35
CA ILE A 33 -4.86 5.57 -21.28
C ILE A 33 -4.17 4.90 -20.11
N PHE A 34 -2.83 4.93 -20.11
CA PHE A 34 -2.10 4.72 -18.89
C PHE A 34 -2.47 5.85 -17.96
N PRO A 35 -2.92 5.58 -16.74
CA PRO A 35 -3.16 6.64 -15.76
C PRO A 35 -1.85 7.39 -15.56
N GLN A 36 -1.78 8.56 -16.15
CA GLN A 36 -0.63 9.43 -15.97
C GLN A 36 -0.80 10.06 -14.59
N ILE A 37 -0.05 9.58 -13.61
CA ILE A 37 0.01 10.17 -12.26
C ILE A 37 0.59 11.59 -12.34
N HIS A 38 1.11 11.98 -13.52
CA HIS A 38 1.72 13.27 -13.78
C HIS A 38 1.05 14.00 -14.93
N THR A 39 0.47 15.12 -14.62
CA THR A 39 0.03 16.11 -15.61
C THR A 39 1.17 17.05 -16.04
N ASN A 40 2.32 16.98 -15.38
CA ASN A 40 3.45 17.86 -15.59
C ASN A 40 4.76 17.08 -15.67
N LEU A 41 5.37 17.03 -16.83
CA LEU A 41 6.64 16.36 -17.09
C LEU A 41 7.79 16.87 -16.22
N ASN A 42 7.74 18.11 -15.77
CA ASN A 42 8.74 18.69 -14.89
C ASN A 42 8.67 18.20 -13.43
N GLY A 43 7.56 17.52 -13.05
CA GLY A 43 7.36 16.96 -11.73
C GLY A 43 7.50 15.43 -11.63
N MET A 44 7.71 14.76 -12.74
CA MET A 44 7.65 13.29 -12.84
C MET A 44 8.55 12.51 -11.88
N VAL A 45 9.66 13.06 -11.48
CA VAL A 45 10.75 12.31 -10.84
C VAL A 45 10.61 12.28 -9.30
N ARG A 46 9.70 13.04 -8.72
CA ARG A 46 9.66 13.24 -7.26
C ARG A 46 8.62 12.45 -6.51
N GLU A 47 7.74 11.75 -7.20
CA GLU A 47 6.62 11.05 -6.56
C GLU A 47 6.76 9.55 -6.68
N PHE A 48 7.20 8.94 -5.59
CA PHE A 48 7.17 7.49 -5.50
C PHE A 48 5.78 7.00 -5.18
N VAL A 49 5.21 6.16 -6.03
CA VAL A 49 4.08 5.31 -5.67
C VAL A 49 4.60 4.17 -4.80
N ARG A 50 4.20 4.17 -3.53
CA ARG A 50 4.60 3.14 -2.56
C ARG A 50 3.66 1.96 -2.56
N LYS A 51 2.37 2.21 -2.80
CA LYS A 51 1.32 1.19 -2.79
C LYS A 51 0.30 1.48 -3.88
N MET A 52 -0.13 0.41 -4.55
CA MET A 52 -1.26 0.42 -5.47
C MET A 52 -2.30 -0.57 -4.96
N TYR A 53 -3.56 -0.24 -5.14
CA TYR A 53 -4.68 -1.08 -4.77
C TYR A 53 -5.83 -0.86 -5.76
N GLN A 54 -6.52 -1.92 -6.16
CA GLN A 54 -7.76 -1.82 -6.92
C GLN A 54 -8.91 -2.19 -6.00
N ASP A 55 -9.86 -1.26 -5.81
CA ASP A 55 -11.03 -1.51 -4.99
C ASP A 55 -12.07 -2.39 -5.70
N LYS A 56 -13.04 -2.89 -4.96
CA LYS A 56 -14.13 -3.73 -5.50
C LYS A 56 -15.01 -3.02 -6.53
N LYS A 57 -14.98 -1.69 -6.58
CA LYS A 57 -15.69 -0.86 -7.58
C LYS A 57 -14.86 -0.68 -8.86
N GLY A 58 -13.61 -1.18 -8.89
CA GLY A 58 -12.71 -1.08 -10.02
C GLY A 58 -11.83 0.16 -10.05
N ASN A 59 -11.92 1.07 -9.07
CA ASN A 59 -11.03 2.22 -8.99
C ASN A 59 -9.62 1.80 -8.57
N TYR A 60 -8.61 2.48 -9.10
CA TYR A 60 -7.23 2.32 -8.67
C TYR A 60 -6.86 3.42 -7.68
N TRP A 61 -6.24 3.00 -6.60
CA TRP A 61 -5.77 3.87 -5.52
C TRP A 61 -4.26 3.80 -5.43
N PHE A 62 -3.64 4.97 -5.37
CA PHE A 62 -2.20 5.11 -5.31
C PHE A 62 -1.80 5.81 -4.02
N GLY A 63 -1.07 5.12 -3.19
CA GLY A 63 -0.41 5.69 -2.02
C GLY A 63 0.97 6.19 -2.41
N THR A 64 1.23 7.46 -2.22
CA THR A 64 2.45 8.12 -2.67
C THR A 64 3.39 8.48 -1.52
N ASN A 65 4.60 8.91 -1.88
CA ASN A 65 5.58 9.47 -0.95
C ASN A 65 5.75 10.98 -1.22
N GLY A 66 4.73 11.76 -0.90
CA GLY A 66 4.76 13.21 -1.10
C GLY A 66 3.40 13.85 -1.39
N ASN A 67 2.53 13.16 -2.14
CA ASN A 67 1.21 13.66 -2.53
C ASN A 67 0.01 12.97 -1.87
N GLY A 68 0.26 12.10 -0.89
CA GLY A 68 -0.83 11.41 -0.19
C GLY A 68 -1.53 10.38 -1.06
N ILE A 69 -2.85 10.46 -1.16
CA ILE A 69 -3.72 9.50 -1.86
C ILE A 69 -4.14 10.07 -3.21
N ILE A 70 -4.03 9.25 -4.25
CA ILE A 70 -4.55 9.54 -5.59
C ILE A 70 -5.49 8.42 -6.00
N ARG A 71 -6.64 8.74 -6.58
CA ARG A 71 -7.62 7.82 -7.12
C ARG A 71 -7.69 7.95 -8.65
N PHE A 72 -7.87 6.83 -9.33
CA PHE A 72 -8.20 6.75 -10.75
C PHE A 72 -9.45 5.89 -10.94
N ASP A 73 -10.50 6.45 -11.50
CA ASP A 73 -11.80 5.80 -11.71
C ASP A 73 -11.95 5.14 -13.10
N GLY A 74 -10.85 5.04 -13.84
CA GLY A 74 -10.84 4.58 -15.24
C GLY A 74 -10.91 5.73 -16.25
N LYS A 75 -11.21 6.95 -15.82
CA LYS A 75 -11.32 8.15 -16.68
C LYS A 75 -10.51 9.32 -16.15
N THR A 76 -10.64 9.60 -14.88
CA THR A 76 -10.04 10.77 -14.21
C THR A 76 -9.09 10.34 -13.12
N LEU A 77 -8.01 11.10 -12.99
CA LEU A 77 -7.03 10.96 -11.93
C LEU A 77 -7.24 12.12 -10.95
N GLU A 78 -7.55 11.78 -9.70
CA GLU A 78 -7.93 12.74 -8.68
C GLU A 78 -7.02 12.62 -7.46
N LYS A 79 -6.46 13.73 -7.02
CA LYS A 79 -5.80 13.81 -5.72
C LYS A 79 -6.84 13.98 -4.64
N MET A 80 -6.90 13.04 -3.70
CA MET A 80 -7.86 13.08 -2.61
C MET A 80 -7.43 14.12 -1.57
N SER A 81 -8.33 15.05 -1.30
CA SER A 81 -8.15 16.05 -0.25
C SER A 81 -8.82 15.57 1.03
N ILE A 82 -8.05 15.54 2.13
CA ILE A 82 -8.55 15.21 3.45
C ILE A 82 -8.55 16.48 4.27
N GLN A 83 -9.72 16.85 4.77
CA GLN A 83 -9.83 17.99 5.68
C GLN A 83 -9.19 17.65 7.02
N GLY A 84 -8.32 18.50 7.52
CA GLY A 84 -7.64 18.35 8.80
C GLY A 84 -6.43 19.26 8.92
N ASP A 85 -6.02 19.50 10.15
CA ASP A 85 -4.93 20.44 10.48
C ASP A 85 -3.54 19.95 10.08
N ARG A 86 -3.41 18.67 9.69
CA ARG A 86 -2.12 18.06 9.36
C ARG A 86 -2.20 17.31 8.03
N PRO A 87 -1.59 17.84 6.97
CA PRO A 87 -1.50 17.11 5.71
C PRO A 87 -0.54 15.93 5.85
N PHE A 88 -1.04 14.70 5.69
CA PHE A 88 -0.17 13.55 5.49
C PHE A 88 0.43 13.58 4.08
N LYS A 89 1.63 13.06 3.94
CA LYS A 89 2.35 13.04 2.67
C LYS A 89 2.65 11.63 2.18
N VAL A 90 2.82 10.71 3.11
CA VAL A 90 3.27 9.35 2.82
C VAL A 90 2.16 8.35 3.11
N VAL A 91 1.85 7.51 2.12
CA VAL A 91 0.91 6.39 2.27
C VAL A 91 1.65 5.09 1.99
N ARG A 92 1.75 4.23 3.01
CA ARG A 92 2.52 2.98 2.94
C ARG A 92 1.66 1.73 2.84
N GLY A 93 0.40 1.81 3.24
CA GLY A 93 -0.55 0.71 3.21
C GLY A 93 -1.90 1.13 2.65
N ILE A 94 -2.53 0.26 1.85
CA ILE A 94 -3.91 0.42 1.38
C ILE A 94 -4.56 -0.95 1.45
N VAL A 95 -5.70 -1.06 2.13
CA VAL A 95 -6.53 -2.26 2.19
C VAL A 95 -8.00 -1.89 2.16
N GLU A 96 -8.86 -2.82 1.76
CA GLU A 96 -10.31 -2.64 1.73
C GLU A 96 -10.97 -3.67 2.62
N ASP A 97 -11.86 -3.25 3.51
CA ASP A 97 -12.60 -4.13 4.40
C ASP A 97 -13.80 -4.80 3.71
N LYS A 98 -14.51 -5.66 4.46
CA LYS A 98 -15.67 -6.38 3.94
C LYS A 98 -16.82 -5.46 3.58
N ALA A 99 -16.94 -4.32 4.26
CA ALA A 99 -17.97 -3.29 4.00
C ALA A 99 -17.64 -2.42 2.78
N GLY A 100 -16.41 -2.51 2.25
CA GLY A 100 -15.94 -1.69 1.14
C GLY A 100 -15.30 -0.37 1.57
N HIS A 101 -15.00 -0.21 2.86
CA HIS A 101 -14.22 0.93 3.33
C HIS A 101 -12.75 0.71 3.01
N LEU A 102 -12.11 1.75 2.52
CA LEU A 102 -10.67 1.76 2.27
C LEU A 102 -9.93 2.29 3.50
N TRP A 103 -8.84 1.63 3.84
CA TRP A 103 -7.97 1.98 4.95
C TRP A 103 -6.58 2.30 4.44
N PHE A 104 -6.03 3.42 4.88
CA PHE A 104 -4.73 3.94 4.44
C PHE A 104 -3.82 4.12 5.64
N GLY A 105 -2.69 3.42 5.64
CA GLY A 105 -1.63 3.61 6.62
C GLY A 105 -0.70 4.75 6.19
N THR A 106 -0.62 5.81 6.99
CA THR A 106 0.11 7.03 6.64
C THR A 106 1.20 7.37 7.65
N ASP A 107 1.94 8.44 7.37
CA ASP A 107 2.91 9.04 8.29
C ASP A 107 2.25 9.90 9.39
N MET A 108 0.92 10.05 9.36
CA MET A 108 0.16 10.90 10.28
C MET A 108 -1.08 10.19 10.87
N GLY A 109 -1.09 8.87 10.88
CA GLY A 109 -2.16 8.04 11.42
C GLY A 109 -2.73 7.07 10.40
N LEU A 110 -3.78 6.40 10.83
CA LEU A 110 -4.59 5.52 10.00
C LEU A 110 -5.81 6.30 9.50
N ILE A 111 -6.07 6.24 8.21
CA ILE A 111 -7.18 6.96 7.60
C ILE A 111 -8.13 5.93 6.99
N THR A 112 -9.44 6.11 7.19
CA THR A 112 -10.46 5.32 6.49
C THR A 112 -11.28 6.21 5.57
N PHE A 113 -11.77 5.62 4.47
CA PHE A 113 -12.68 6.25 3.51
C PHE A 113 -13.88 5.32 3.30
N ASP A 114 -15.07 5.80 3.61
CA ASP A 114 -16.32 5.03 3.52
C ASP A 114 -17.03 5.16 2.14
N GLY A 115 -16.41 5.89 1.22
CA GLY A 115 -16.97 6.23 -0.10
C GLY A 115 -17.41 7.68 -0.21
N GLU A 116 -17.60 8.38 0.91
CA GLU A 116 -18.04 9.77 0.97
C GLU A 116 -17.05 10.64 1.75
N LYS A 117 -16.65 10.19 2.92
CA LYS A 117 -15.81 10.97 3.83
C LYS A 117 -14.58 10.18 4.30
N PHE A 118 -13.57 10.94 4.67
CA PHE A 118 -12.39 10.42 5.35
C PHE A 118 -12.51 10.60 6.86
N THR A 119 -12.08 9.59 7.60
CA THR A 119 -11.94 9.64 9.06
C THR A 119 -10.50 9.28 9.42
N THR A 120 -9.88 10.06 10.29
CA THR A 120 -8.48 9.86 10.73
C THR A 120 -8.45 9.33 12.14
N TYR A 121 -7.62 8.31 12.37
CA TYR A 121 -7.32 7.72 13.67
C TYR A 121 -5.86 7.93 14.03
N SER A 122 -5.60 8.21 15.28
CA SER A 122 -4.30 8.56 15.83
C SER A 122 -4.04 7.84 17.18
N LYS A 123 -2.96 8.18 17.84
CA LYS A 123 -2.69 7.72 19.21
C LYS A 123 -3.82 8.04 20.19
N LYS A 124 -4.56 9.12 19.97
CA LYS A 124 -5.71 9.49 20.81
C LYS A 124 -6.86 8.49 20.70
N ASP A 125 -6.91 7.76 19.59
CA ASP A 125 -7.94 6.77 19.29
C ASP A 125 -7.48 5.34 19.63
N GLY A 126 -6.27 5.18 20.19
CA GLY A 126 -5.72 3.91 20.66
C GLY A 126 -4.65 3.28 19.76
N LEU A 127 -4.17 3.97 18.72
CA LEU A 127 -2.99 3.54 17.99
C LEU A 127 -1.73 3.65 18.85
N GLN A 128 -0.78 2.74 18.70
CA GLN A 128 0.50 2.80 19.39
C GLN A 128 1.37 3.97 18.90
N ASN A 129 1.26 4.30 17.62
CA ASN A 129 1.95 5.45 17.00
C ASN A 129 1.18 5.93 15.78
N ASP A 130 1.37 7.21 15.43
CA ASP A 130 0.75 7.81 14.24
C ASP A 130 1.53 7.47 12.96
N GLU A 131 2.80 7.10 13.06
CA GLU A 131 3.60 6.71 11.91
C GLU A 131 3.37 5.23 11.56
N ILE A 132 2.48 4.98 10.59
CA ILE A 132 2.07 3.64 10.18
C ILE A 132 2.99 3.14 9.06
N TRP A 133 3.49 1.92 9.24
CA TRP A 133 4.36 1.25 8.28
C TRP A 133 3.74 0.00 7.67
N GLY A 134 3.01 -0.77 8.46
CA GLY A 134 2.34 -1.98 8.04
C GLY A 134 0.83 -1.87 8.17
N LEU A 135 0.09 -2.44 7.23
CA LEU A 135 -1.36 -2.49 7.25
C LEU A 135 -1.85 -3.74 6.54
N THR A 136 -2.72 -4.51 7.19
CA THR A 136 -3.41 -5.66 6.60
C THR A 136 -4.75 -5.90 7.25
N ILE A 137 -5.59 -6.70 6.59
CA ILE A 137 -6.84 -7.23 7.14
C ILE A 137 -6.73 -8.74 7.09
N ASP A 138 -6.96 -9.40 8.22
CA ASP A 138 -6.96 -10.85 8.29
C ASP A 138 -8.29 -11.46 7.80
N LYS A 139 -8.34 -12.77 7.65
CA LYS A 139 -9.52 -13.50 7.18
C LYS A 139 -10.75 -13.29 8.07
N SER A 140 -10.56 -13.00 9.36
CA SER A 140 -11.65 -12.68 10.28
C SER A 140 -12.25 -11.29 10.03
N GLY A 141 -11.45 -10.39 9.44
CA GLY A 141 -11.79 -9.00 9.20
C GLY A 141 -11.16 -8.03 10.22
N LEU A 142 -10.27 -8.52 11.08
CA LEU A 142 -9.51 -7.70 12.01
C LEU A 142 -8.44 -6.91 11.23
N ILE A 143 -8.35 -5.62 11.48
CA ILE A 143 -7.37 -4.75 10.81
C ILE A 143 -6.14 -4.66 11.69
N TRP A 144 -5.00 -5.07 11.14
CA TRP A 144 -3.70 -5.04 11.79
C TRP A 144 -2.89 -3.84 11.33
N VAL A 145 -2.41 -3.06 12.29
CA VAL A 145 -1.71 -1.79 12.06
C VAL A 145 -0.34 -1.87 12.70
N GLY A 146 0.68 -1.89 11.86
CA GLY A 146 2.09 -1.85 12.29
C GLY A 146 2.63 -0.42 12.27
N SER A 147 3.29 -0.05 13.33
CA SER A 147 3.89 1.27 13.52
C SER A 147 5.33 1.17 14.00
N VAL A 148 5.99 2.32 14.16
CA VAL A 148 7.34 2.39 14.76
C VAL A 148 7.36 1.99 16.25
N SER A 149 6.20 1.96 16.91
CA SER A 149 6.07 1.63 18.35
C SER A 149 5.34 0.32 18.59
N GLY A 150 5.21 -0.56 17.58
CA GLY A 150 4.57 -1.85 17.72
C GLY A 150 3.29 -1.99 16.90
N VAL A 151 2.43 -2.91 17.32
CA VAL A 151 1.24 -3.33 16.59
C VAL A 151 -0.02 -2.95 17.36
N SER A 152 -1.01 -2.45 16.64
CA SER A 152 -2.40 -2.35 17.11
C SER A 152 -3.30 -3.16 16.19
N HIS A 153 -4.43 -3.62 16.68
CA HIS A 153 -5.48 -4.15 15.83
C HIS A 153 -6.81 -3.44 16.10
N PHE A 154 -7.64 -3.34 15.08
CA PHE A 154 -8.95 -2.70 15.12
C PHE A 154 -10.03 -3.74 14.83
N ASN A 155 -11.00 -3.87 15.75
CA ASN A 155 -12.08 -4.86 15.68
C ASN A 155 -13.40 -4.29 15.12
N GLY A 156 -13.36 -3.13 14.49
CA GLY A 156 -14.54 -2.39 14.04
C GLY A 156 -15.05 -1.36 15.04
N LYS A 157 -14.56 -1.36 16.29
CA LYS A 157 -14.99 -0.46 17.36
C LYS A 157 -13.82 0.25 18.06
N ASN A 158 -12.82 -0.52 18.46
CA ASN A 158 -11.70 0.00 19.24
C ASN A 158 -10.36 -0.51 18.68
N PHE A 159 -9.32 0.32 18.83
CA PHE A 159 -7.94 -0.12 18.68
C PHE A 159 -7.43 -0.73 19.98
N THR A 160 -6.76 -1.86 19.86
CA THR A 160 -6.15 -2.57 20.98
C THR A 160 -4.69 -2.85 20.66
N PRO A 161 -3.75 -2.51 21.55
CA PRO A 161 -2.36 -2.89 21.40
C PRO A 161 -2.18 -4.41 21.34
N PHE A 162 -1.29 -4.86 20.48
CA PHE A 162 -0.87 -6.25 20.40
C PHE A 162 0.61 -6.35 20.75
N PHE A 163 0.94 -7.09 21.80
CA PHE A 163 2.31 -7.24 22.27
C PHE A 163 2.97 -8.43 21.55
N LEU A 164 4.00 -8.13 20.78
CA LEU A 164 4.81 -9.16 20.14
C LEU A 164 5.64 -9.89 21.19
N PRO A 165 5.83 -11.22 21.06
CA PRO A 165 6.75 -11.95 21.91
C PRO A 165 8.17 -11.38 21.83
N GLU A 166 8.84 -11.29 22.95
CA GLU A 166 10.25 -10.91 22.96
C GLU A 166 11.09 -11.98 22.25
N THR A 167 11.78 -11.60 21.19
CA THR A 167 12.77 -12.46 20.54
C THR A 167 14.15 -12.09 21.05
N LYS A 168 14.88 -13.07 21.62
CA LYS A 168 16.27 -12.90 22.05
C LYS A 168 17.21 -13.01 20.82
N VAL A 169 17.21 -12.01 19.97
CA VAL A 169 18.20 -11.92 18.90
C VAL A 169 19.41 -11.16 19.44
N GLN A 170 20.54 -11.83 19.54
CA GLN A 170 21.79 -11.21 19.99
C GLN A 170 22.33 -10.31 18.86
N ASN A 171 22.74 -9.08 19.24
CA ASN A 171 23.47 -8.13 18.38
C ASN A 171 22.65 -7.50 17.22
N SER A 172 21.32 -7.49 17.25
CA SER A 172 20.55 -6.73 16.27
C SER A 172 20.61 -5.23 16.57
N LYS A 173 20.95 -4.44 15.55
CA LYS A 173 20.82 -2.98 15.60
C LYS A 173 19.66 -2.60 14.68
N PRO A 174 18.48 -2.26 15.22
CA PRO A 174 17.36 -1.83 14.39
C PRO A 174 17.70 -0.53 13.66
N MET A 175 17.22 -0.38 12.42
CA MET A 175 17.45 0.84 11.63
C MET A 175 16.64 2.02 12.17
N LEU A 176 15.40 1.80 12.60
CA LEU A 176 14.49 2.83 13.08
C LEU A 176 14.03 2.58 14.51
N SER A 177 13.52 1.39 14.80
CA SER A 177 12.98 1.02 16.10
C SER A 177 12.94 -0.50 16.22
N ASP A 178 13.29 -0.99 17.39
CA ASP A 178 13.16 -2.42 17.72
C ASP A 178 11.72 -2.91 17.83
N GLN A 179 10.74 -2.01 17.77
CA GLN A 179 9.31 -2.32 17.79
C GLN A 179 8.63 -2.07 16.42
N LEU A 180 9.37 -1.61 15.42
CA LEU A 180 8.83 -1.35 14.09
C LEU A 180 8.31 -2.63 13.45
N VAL A 181 7.04 -2.59 13.02
CA VAL A 181 6.41 -3.64 12.22
C VAL A 181 5.93 -3.05 10.89
N PHE A 182 6.50 -3.53 9.79
CA PHE A 182 6.24 -2.98 8.47
C PHE A 182 5.51 -3.93 7.51
N LYS A 183 5.39 -5.23 7.86
CA LYS A 183 4.60 -6.20 7.08
C LYS A 183 3.93 -7.22 7.95
N PHE A 184 2.82 -7.72 7.41
CA PHE A 184 2.03 -8.82 7.95
C PHE A 184 1.77 -9.84 6.86
N LEU A 185 1.66 -11.10 7.24
CA LEU A 185 1.21 -12.19 6.39
C LEU A 185 0.39 -13.17 7.23
N GLU A 186 -0.86 -13.37 6.88
CA GLU A 186 -1.66 -14.47 7.41
C GLU A 186 -1.50 -15.69 6.50
N ASP A 187 -1.00 -16.78 7.03
CA ASP A 187 -0.80 -18.01 6.29
C ASP A 187 -2.09 -18.84 6.12
N ARG A 188 -1.98 -20.01 5.50
CA ARG A 188 -3.13 -20.90 5.27
C ARG A 188 -3.67 -21.49 6.59
N ASN A 189 -2.85 -21.59 7.60
CA ASN A 189 -3.19 -22.12 8.94
C ASN A 189 -3.72 -21.03 9.89
N VAL A 190 -4.04 -19.83 9.36
CA VAL A 190 -4.51 -18.68 10.15
C VAL A 190 -3.46 -18.17 11.14
N THR A 191 -2.18 -18.44 10.88
CA THR A 191 -1.07 -17.89 11.68
C THR A 191 -0.68 -16.53 11.11
N MET A 192 -0.61 -15.52 11.98
CA MET A 192 -0.16 -14.19 11.60
C MET A 192 1.35 -14.08 11.77
N TRP A 193 2.04 -13.77 10.68
CA TRP A 193 3.47 -13.50 10.64
C TRP A 193 3.71 -12.00 10.61
N PHE A 194 4.69 -11.57 11.38
CA PHE A 194 5.09 -10.17 11.49
C PHE A 194 6.51 -9.99 10.96
N VAL A 195 6.72 -8.98 10.13
CA VAL A 195 8.08 -8.60 9.71
C VAL A 195 8.44 -7.32 10.45
N THR A 196 9.49 -7.42 11.26
CA THR A 196 9.96 -6.36 12.14
C THR A 196 11.33 -5.85 11.69
N ASP A 197 11.77 -4.72 12.21
CA ASP A 197 13.11 -4.17 12.00
C ASP A 197 14.18 -4.88 12.89
N ARG A 198 13.75 -5.76 13.79
CA ARG A 198 14.65 -6.67 14.51
C ARG A 198 15.03 -7.84 13.61
N ASN A 199 16.29 -8.00 13.35
CA ASN A 199 16.85 -9.18 12.70
C ASN A 199 16.93 -10.35 13.67
#